data_114f6eed8ecef2faa3e391a4e69ee3e1
#
_entry.id   114f6eed8ecef2faa3e391a4e69ee3e1
#
_cell.length_a   1.000
_cell.length_b   1.000
_cell.length_c   1.000
_cell.angle_alpha   90.00
_cell.angle_beta   90.00
_cell.angle_gamma   90.00
#
_symmetry.space_group_name_H-M   'P 1'
#
loop_
_entity.id
_entity.type
_entity.pdbx_description
1 polymer ?
#
loop_
_entity_poly.entity_id
_entity_poly.type
_entity_poly.pdbx_seq_one_letter_code
_entity_poly.pdbx_strand_id
1 'polypeptide(L)'
;VAIKIPHKTGTDMMLAIKRLVELYPQGVKSITCDRGTEFVSQFNIGTLEDTFCCKIYYANPYAPYERGSNENHNGLLREYFPKPFNFKNISQRKIDEAVFSMNTRPRKVLGWKTPQHKFKLEYAKVT
;
A
#
# COMPACT_ATOMS: atom_id res chain seq x y z
N VAL A 1 -0.67 -1.65 -5.70
CA VAL A 1 0.51 -2.50 -5.42
C VAL A 1 0.37 -3.10 -4.03
N ALA A 2 0.69 -4.37 -3.92
CA ALA A 2 0.80 -5.07 -2.64
C ALA A 2 2.15 -5.79 -2.59
N ILE A 3 2.84 -5.66 -1.49
CA ILE A 3 4.17 -6.23 -1.32
C ILE A 3 4.14 -7.20 -0.13
N LYS A 4 4.52 -8.44 -0.39
CA LYS A 4 4.66 -9.45 0.66
C LYS A 4 5.94 -9.19 1.45
N ILE A 5 5.82 -9.18 2.78
CA ILE A 5 6.97 -9.10 3.68
C ILE A 5 7.15 -10.43 4.42
N PRO A 6 8.41 -10.89 4.63
CA PRO A 6 8.64 -12.17 5.32
C PRO A 6 8.20 -12.15 6.78
N HIS A 7 8.45 -11.05 7.47
CA HIS A 7 8.13 -10.90 8.88
C HIS A 7 7.55 -9.52 9.16
N LYS A 8 6.70 -9.43 10.17
CA LYS A 8 6.13 -8.15 10.60
C LYS A 8 7.14 -7.39 11.49
N THR A 9 8.23 -6.95 10.89
CA THR A 9 9.29 -6.21 11.56
C THR A 9 9.46 -4.83 10.93
N GLY A 10 10.06 -3.89 11.66
CA GLY A 10 10.36 -2.56 11.14
C GLY A 10 11.29 -2.60 9.94
N THR A 11 12.29 -3.46 9.98
CA THR A 11 13.26 -3.62 8.86
C THR A 11 12.57 -4.09 7.59
N ASP A 12 11.74 -5.13 7.66
CA ASP A 12 11.02 -5.66 6.50
C ASP A 12 10.03 -4.63 5.95
N MET A 13 9.36 -3.88 6.83
CA MET A 13 8.45 -2.82 6.43
C MET A 13 9.19 -1.68 5.71
N MET A 14 10.37 -1.30 6.20
CA MET A 14 11.22 -0.30 5.57
C MET A 14 11.65 -0.72 4.16
N LEU A 15 12.04 -1.96 3.99
CA LEU A 15 12.41 -2.50 2.69
C LEU A 15 11.22 -2.49 1.72
N ALA A 16 10.03 -2.80 2.20
CA ALA A 16 8.82 -2.75 1.40
C ALA A 16 8.48 -1.32 0.96
N ILE A 17 8.59 -0.35 1.86
CA ILE A 17 8.37 1.07 1.54
C ILE A 17 9.41 1.56 0.52
N LYS A 18 10.66 1.22 0.72
CA LYS A 18 11.74 1.56 -0.22
C LYS A 18 11.45 1.00 -1.61
N ARG A 19 11.00 -0.25 -1.69
CA ARG A 19 10.62 -0.88 -2.95
C ARG A 19 9.48 -0.13 -3.64
N LEU A 20 8.47 0.27 -2.89
CA LEU A 20 7.34 1.03 -3.42
C LEU A 20 7.77 2.38 -4.00
N VAL A 21 8.61 3.11 -3.27
CA VAL A 21 9.12 4.41 -3.71
C VAL A 21 9.98 4.28 -4.96
N GLU A 22 10.80 3.22 -5.04
CA GLU A 22 11.63 2.94 -6.23
C GLU A 22 10.79 2.56 -7.46
N LEU A 23 9.66 1.87 -7.26
CA LEU A 23 8.76 1.53 -8.36
C LEU A 23 8.07 2.75 -8.95
N TYR A 24 7.78 3.75 -8.13
CA TYR A 24 7.07 4.97 -8.55
C TYR A 24 7.79 6.22 -8.09
N PRO A 25 8.95 6.56 -8.69
CA PRO A 25 9.66 7.79 -8.34
C PRO A 25 8.74 9.02 -8.45
N GLN A 26 8.73 9.87 -7.42
CA GLN A 26 7.86 11.04 -7.32
C GLN A 26 6.34 10.72 -7.29
N GLY A 27 5.96 9.46 -7.36
CA GLY A 27 4.55 9.06 -7.33
C GLY A 27 3.98 8.86 -5.93
N VAL A 28 4.84 8.62 -4.95
CA VAL A 28 4.43 8.45 -3.55
C VAL A 28 4.58 9.79 -2.84
N LYS A 29 3.46 10.45 -2.56
CA LYS A 29 3.44 11.78 -1.93
C LYS A 29 3.35 11.70 -0.42
N SER A 30 2.62 10.73 0.10
CA SER A 30 2.46 10.52 1.53
C SER A 30 2.20 9.05 1.82
N ILE A 31 2.52 8.64 3.04
CA ILE A 31 2.28 7.29 3.55
C ILE A 31 1.51 7.43 4.85
N THR A 32 0.39 6.73 4.97
CA THR A 32 -0.38 6.66 6.21
C THR A 32 -0.22 5.27 6.79
N CYS A 33 0.20 5.21 8.05
CA CYS A 33 0.43 3.96 8.78
C CYS A 33 -0.52 3.86 9.96
N ASP A 34 -0.80 2.64 10.38
CA ASP A 34 -1.38 2.46 11.71
C ASP A 34 -0.28 2.59 12.77
N ARG A 35 -0.67 2.59 14.04
CA ARG A 35 0.28 2.69 15.17
C ARG A 35 0.83 1.32 15.56
N GLY A 36 1.21 0.54 14.56
CA GLY A 36 1.84 -0.75 14.77
C GLY A 36 3.25 -0.63 15.32
N THR A 37 3.67 -1.63 16.08
CA THR A 37 5.01 -1.66 16.69
C THR A 37 6.13 -1.65 15.67
N GLU A 38 5.88 -2.11 14.47
CA GLU A 38 6.85 -2.11 13.36
C GLU A 38 7.27 -0.71 12.91
N PHE A 39 6.47 0.34 13.21
CA PHE A 39 6.82 1.72 12.87
C PHE A 39 7.22 2.57 14.06
N VAL A 40 6.66 2.29 15.25
CA VAL A 40 6.77 3.20 16.41
C VAL A 40 8.09 3.03 17.14
N SER A 41 8.64 1.83 17.17
CA SER A 41 9.73 1.49 18.11
C SER A 41 11.14 1.63 17.55
N GLN A 42 11.34 1.70 16.24
CA GLN A 42 12.69 1.58 15.66
C GLN A 42 13.13 2.74 14.78
N PHE A 43 12.23 3.60 14.31
CA PHE A 43 12.58 4.61 13.32
C PHE A 43 12.07 5.99 13.69
N ASN A 44 12.91 7.00 13.48
CA ASN A 44 12.51 8.40 13.56
C ASN A 44 11.75 8.78 12.28
N ILE A 45 10.53 9.32 12.45
CA ILE A 45 9.68 9.71 11.31
C ILE A 45 10.37 10.73 10.42
N GLY A 46 11.04 11.74 11.00
CA GLY A 46 11.75 12.75 10.23
C GLY A 46 12.83 12.16 9.33
N THR A 47 13.57 11.18 9.83
CA THR A 47 14.58 10.48 9.04
C THR A 47 13.94 9.70 7.90
N LEU A 48 12.81 9.04 8.14
CA LEU A 48 12.08 8.32 7.11
C LEU A 48 11.54 9.25 6.03
N GLU A 49 10.97 10.39 6.42
CA GLU A 49 10.47 11.39 5.48
C GLU A 49 11.58 11.93 4.60
N ASP A 50 12.75 12.22 5.17
CA ASP A 50 13.92 12.68 4.42
C ASP A 50 14.44 11.61 3.45
N THR A 51 14.50 10.36 3.91
CA THR A 51 15.00 9.25 3.11
C THR A 51 14.10 8.97 1.91
N PHE A 52 12.78 8.99 2.10
CA PHE A 52 11.82 8.65 1.05
C PHE A 52 11.23 9.86 0.33
N CYS A 53 11.58 11.07 0.74
CA CYS A 53 11.07 12.32 0.15
C CYS A 53 9.54 12.37 0.13
N CYS A 54 8.90 11.84 1.16
CA CYS A 54 7.44 11.86 1.30
C CYS A 54 7.04 12.05 2.76
N LYS A 55 5.82 12.53 2.98
CA LYS A 55 5.28 12.72 4.32
C LYS A 55 4.73 11.41 4.88
N ILE A 56 4.98 11.18 6.17
CA ILE A 56 4.49 9.99 6.88
C ILE A 56 3.52 10.45 7.96
N TYR A 57 2.33 9.88 7.95
CA TYR A 57 1.27 10.16 8.91
C TYR A 57 0.88 8.89 9.64
N TYR A 58 0.51 9.02 10.90
CA TYR A 58 -0.14 7.94 11.65
C TYR A 58 -1.64 8.16 11.67
N ALA A 59 -2.41 7.11 11.38
CA ALA A 59 -3.86 7.15 11.54
C ALA A 59 -4.22 7.34 13.02
N ASN A 60 -5.20 8.18 13.30
CA ASN A 60 -5.66 8.39 14.67
C ASN A 60 -6.34 7.11 15.19
N PRO A 61 -6.08 6.72 16.46
CA PRO A 61 -6.85 5.64 17.08
C PRO A 61 -8.34 6.01 17.06
N TYR A 62 -9.20 5.03 16.91
CA TYR A 62 -10.66 5.23 16.90
C TYR A 62 -11.20 6.09 15.73
N ALA A 63 -10.42 6.28 14.68
CA ALA A 63 -10.85 7.00 13.49
C ALA A 63 -10.78 6.10 12.24
N PRO A 64 -11.60 5.04 12.15
CA PRO A 64 -11.55 4.09 11.03
C PRO A 64 -11.85 4.75 9.68
N TYR A 65 -12.60 5.85 9.64
CA TYR A 65 -12.88 6.59 8.41
C TYR A 65 -11.61 7.14 7.73
N GLU A 66 -10.54 7.35 8.47
CA GLU A 66 -9.24 7.78 7.88
C GLU A 66 -8.61 6.70 7.01
N ARG A 67 -9.08 5.45 7.12
CA ARG A 67 -8.56 4.29 6.41
C ARG A 67 -9.65 3.53 5.64
N GLY A 68 -10.75 4.22 5.31
CA GLY A 68 -11.87 3.59 4.60
C GLY A 68 -11.49 2.95 3.28
N SER A 69 -10.66 3.62 2.46
CA SER A 69 -10.16 3.07 1.21
C SER A 69 -9.30 1.83 1.42
N ASN A 70 -8.50 1.83 2.49
CA ASN A 70 -7.66 0.69 2.86
C ASN A 70 -8.50 -0.54 3.21
N GLU A 71 -9.55 -0.35 4.01
CA GLU A 71 -10.48 -1.42 4.37
C GLU A 71 -11.18 -1.99 3.15
N ASN A 72 -11.63 -1.13 2.23
CA ASN A 72 -12.26 -1.54 0.99
C ASN A 72 -11.31 -2.37 0.12
N HIS A 73 -10.08 -1.92 -0.07
CA HIS A 73 -9.09 -2.64 -0.86
C HIS A 73 -8.68 -3.96 -0.21
N ASN A 74 -8.58 -4.00 1.11
CA ASN A 74 -8.31 -5.25 1.83
C ASN A 74 -9.47 -6.24 1.64
N GLY A 75 -10.70 -5.77 1.64
CA GLY A 75 -11.88 -6.58 1.34
C GLY A 75 -11.82 -7.17 -0.08
N LEU A 76 -11.45 -6.37 -1.07
CA LEU A 76 -11.28 -6.85 -2.44
C LEU A 76 -10.16 -7.88 -2.55
N LEU A 77 -9.06 -7.67 -1.86
CA LEU A 77 -7.95 -8.62 -1.85
C LEU A 77 -8.35 -9.95 -1.22
N ARG A 78 -9.23 -9.93 -0.20
CA ARG A 78 -9.75 -11.13 0.45
C ARG A 78 -10.70 -11.94 -0.43
N GLU A 79 -11.23 -11.38 -1.51
CA GLU A 79 -11.95 -12.17 -2.52
C GLU A 79 -11.03 -13.18 -3.21
N TYR A 80 -9.75 -12.83 -3.40
CA TYR A 80 -8.74 -13.71 -3.97
C TYR A 80 -8.08 -14.61 -2.92
N PHE A 81 -7.95 -14.13 -1.70
CA PHE A 81 -7.30 -14.82 -0.59
C PHE A 81 -8.19 -14.80 0.65
N PRO A 82 -9.26 -15.62 0.69
CA PRO A 82 -10.20 -15.65 1.82
C PRO A 82 -9.52 -16.10 3.12
N LYS A 83 -10.01 -15.59 4.24
CA LYS A 83 -9.59 -16.10 5.55
C LYS A 83 -10.11 -17.54 5.74
N PRO A 84 -9.34 -18.45 6.33
CA PRO A 84 -8.04 -18.31 6.98
C PRO A 84 -6.85 -18.59 6.04
N PHE A 85 -6.59 -17.76 5.08
CA PHE A 85 -5.50 -17.97 4.13
C PHE A 85 -4.14 -17.73 4.76
N ASN A 86 -3.20 -18.66 4.55
CA ASN A 86 -1.83 -18.52 5.05
C ASN A 86 -0.92 -17.95 3.96
N PHE A 87 -0.51 -16.69 4.13
CA PHE A 87 0.34 -16.00 3.15
C PHE A 87 1.80 -16.50 3.11
N LYS A 88 2.23 -17.36 4.05
CA LYS A 88 3.59 -17.90 4.04
C LYS A 88 3.89 -18.70 2.78
N ASN A 89 2.89 -19.37 2.23
CA ASN A 89 3.04 -20.26 1.08
C ASN A 89 2.69 -19.61 -0.25
N ILE A 90 2.42 -18.29 -0.27
CA ILE A 90 2.09 -17.58 -1.49
C ILE A 90 3.29 -16.79 -2.00
N SER A 91 3.49 -16.77 -3.32
CA SER A 91 4.55 -15.98 -3.93
C SER A 91 4.11 -14.53 -4.15
N GLN A 92 5.08 -13.62 -4.25
CA GLN A 92 4.81 -12.23 -4.63
C GLN A 92 4.11 -12.16 -6.00
N ARG A 93 4.47 -13.04 -6.93
CA ARG A 93 3.85 -13.11 -8.25
C ARG A 93 2.34 -13.33 -8.18
N LYS A 94 1.88 -14.23 -7.30
CA LYS A 94 0.43 -14.48 -7.14
C LYS A 94 -0.29 -13.27 -6.57
N ILE A 95 0.34 -12.57 -5.63
CA ILE A 95 -0.19 -11.30 -5.11
C ILE A 95 -0.26 -10.26 -6.22
N ASP A 96 0.78 -10.14 -7.05
CA ASP A 96 0.81 -9.20 -8.16
C ASP A 96 -0.29 -9.50 -9.20
N GLU A 97 -0.54 -10.76 -9.48
CA GLU A 97 -1.63 -11.17 -10.37
C GLU A 97 -3.00 -10.75 -9.84
N ALA A 98 -3.26 -10.96 -8.54
CA ALA A 98 -4.50 -10.55 -7.91
C ALA A 98 -4.67 -9.02 -7.94
N VAL A 99 -3.63 -8.29 -7.60
CA VAL A 99 -3.63 -6.82 -7.63
C VAL A 99 -3.84 -6.29 -9.04
N PHE A 100 -3.22 -6.91 -10.04
CA PHE A 100 -3.44 -6.56 -11.44
C PHE A 100 -4.91 -6.74 -11.83
N SER A 101 -5.52 -7.86 -11.43
CA SER A 101 -6.96 -8.09 -11.68
C SER A 101 -7.83 -7.01 -11.05
N MET A 102 -7.52 -6.61 -9.81
CA MET A 102 -8.24 -5.53 -9.12
C MET A 102 -8.08 -4.18 -9.84
N ASN A 103 -6.87 -3.88 -10.29
CA ASN A 103 -6.53 -2.60 -10.88
C ASN A 103 -6.98 -2.45 -12.33
N THR A 104 -7.33 -3.54 -12.99
CA THR A 104 -7.86 -3.53 -14.37
C THR A 104 -9.37 -3.70 -14.43
N ARG A 105 -10.05 -3.70 -13.29
CA ARG A 105 -11.51 -3.79 -13.19
C ARG A 105 -12.11 -2.38 -13.17
N PRO A 106 -13.07 -2.06 -14.08
CA PRO A 106 -13.77 -0.75 -14.03
C PRO A 106 -14.49 -0.55 -12.70
N ARG A 107 -14.47 0.66 -12.17
CA ARG A 107 -15.10 1.00 -10.90
C ARG A 107 -16.02 2.19 -11.05
N LYS A 108 -17.23 2.08 -10.48
CA LYS A 108 -18.24 3.13 -10.53
C LYS A 108 -17.75 4.45 -9.94
N VAL A 109 -17.02 4.39 -8.82
CA VAL A 109 -16.47 5.57 -8.13
C VAL A 109 -15.45 6.32 -9.01
N LEU A 110 -14.87 5.65 -10.01
CA LEU A 110 -13.93 6.25 -10.95
C LEU A 110 -14.57 6.55 -12.32
N GLY A 111 -15.90 6.67 -12.38
CA GLY A 111 -16.61 6.88 -13.64
C GLY A 111 -16.47 5.69 -14.59
N TRP A 112 -16.45 4.47 -14.05
CA TRP A 112 -16.26 3.21 -14.78
C TRP A 112 -14.89 3.05 -15.43
N LYS A 113 -13.93 3.88 -15.06
CA LYS A 113 -12.53 3.71 -15.43
C LYS A 113 -11.85 2.76 -14.47
N THR A 114 -10.72 2.17 -14.92
CA THR A 114 -9.94 1.28 -14.05
C THR A 114 -9.00 2.07 -13.14
N PRO A 115 -8.67 1.53 -11.96
CA PRO A 115 -7.64 2.14 -11.11
C PRO A 115 -6.30 2.34 -11.84
N GLN A 116 -5.89 1.38 -12.65
CA GLN A 116 -4.66 1.46 -13.43
C GLN A 116 -4.67 2.66 -14.41
N HIS A 117 -5.78 2.87 -15.10
CA HIS A 117 -5.93 3.99 -16.04
C HIS A 117 -5.83 5.33 -15.31
N LYS A 118 -6.57 5.48 -14.21
CA LYS A 118 -6.54 6.71 -13.41
C LYS A 118 -5.16 6.97 -12.82
N PHE A 119 -4.50 5.94 -12.31
CA PHE A 119 -3.15 6.07 -11.78
C PHE A 119 -2.16 6.56 -12.85
N LYS A 120 -2.21 5.99 -14.05
CA LYS A 120 -1.34 6.41 -15.15
C LYS A 120 -1.54 7.88 -15.52
N LEU A 121 -2.79 8.36 -15.55
CA LEU A 121 -3.08 9.76 -15.83
C LEU A 121 -2.50 10.69 -14.76
N GLU A 122 -2.69 10.36 -13.50
CA GLU A 122 -2.19 11.18 -12.39
C GLU A 122 -0.66 11.12 -12.27
N TYR A 123 -0.08 9.94 -12.50
CA TYR A 123 1.38 9.77 -12.43
C TYR A 123 2.08 10.57 -13.53
N ALA A 124 1.52 10.64 -14.71
CA ALA A 124 2.07 11.44 -15.81
C ALA A 124 2.16 12.92 -15.47
N LYS A 125 1.30 13.45 -14.58
CA LYS A 125 1.30 14.85 -14.15
C LYS A 125 2.47 15.20 -13.23
N VAL A 126 3.06 14.22 -12.53
CA VAL A 126 4.16 14.44 -11.58
C VAL A 126 5.51 14.01 -12.14
N THR A 127 5.52 13.36 -13.28
CA THR A 127 6.73 12.95 -14.00
C THR A 127 6.82 13.70 -15.32
#